data_8c055bda21e482433f53fcde24a5d543
#
_entry.id   8c055bda21e482433f53fcde24a5d543
#
_cell.length_a   1.000
_cell.length_b   1.000
_cell.length_c   1.000
_cell.angle_alpha   90.00
_cell.angle_beta   90.00
_cell.angle_gamma   90.00
#
_symmetry.space_group_name_H-M   'P 1'
#
loop_
_entity.id
_entity.type
_entity.pdbx_description
1 polymer ?
#
loop_
_entity_poly.entity_id
_entity_poly.type
_entity_poly.pdbx_seq_one_letter_code
_entity_poly.pdbx_strand_id
1 'polypeptide(L)'
;NKIDYELFEYNEDVSIFMEKSNLCITRAGATTLAELVFLNLPHVAIPLPSSKDNHQFENANFYNEIGCNWILNQNTINEDKMVSFLTNIIENKKEYNERLIKMENFSYQNSWNNINLKINSIINEN
;
A
#
# COMPACT_ATOMS: atom_id res chain seq x y z
N ASN A 1 2.77 -3.13 29.33
CA ASN A 1 1.75 -3.01 28.27
C ASN A 1 1.63 -4.31 27.50
N LYS A 2 0.46 -4.90 27.53
CA LYS A 2 0.16 -6.08 26.71
C LYS A 2 -0.37 -5.62 25.36
N ILE A 3 0.20 -6.17 24.28
CA ILE A 3 -0.31 -6.01 22.93
C ILE A 3 -1.00 -7.30 22.57
N ASP A 4 -2.27 -7.23 22.18
CA ASP A 4 -2.98 -8.37 21.65
C ASP A 4 -2.51 -8.63 20.22
N TYR A 5 -2.11 -9.86 19.94
CA TYR A 5 -1.64 -10.23 18.61
C TYR A 5 -2.06 -11.65 18.25
N GLU A 6 -2.13 -11.90 16.96
CA GLU A 6 -2.30 -13.22 16.37
C GLU A 6 -1.08 -13.53 15.50
N LEU A 7 -0.58 -14.75 15.58
CA LEU A 7 0.57 -15.21 14.80
C LEU A 7 0.19 -16.46 14.00
N PHE A 8 0.46 -16.46 12.71
CA PHE A 8 0.23 -17.60 11.83
C PHE A 8 1.28 -17.61 10.71
N GLU A 9 1.66 -18.81 10.27
CA GLU A 9 2.60 -18.98 9.15
C GLU A 9 1.93 -18.75 7.80
N TYR A 10 0.70 -19.21 7.65
CA TYR A 10 -0.09 -19.10 6.44
C TYR A 10 -1.57 -18.95 6.79
N ASN A 11 -2.25 -18.10 6.03
CA ASN A 11 -3.70 -17.95 6.15
C ASN A 11 -4.29 -17.74 4.75
N GLU A 12 -5.26 -18.59 4.38
CA GLU A 12 -5.93 -18.51 3.08
C GLU A 12 -6.76 -17.24 2.92
N ASP A 13 -7.16 -16.62 4.03
CA ASP A 13 -8.05 -15.47 4.03
C ASP A 13 -7.42 -14.26 4.72
N VAL A 14 -6.27 -13.82 4.19
CA VAL A 14 -5.57 -12.63 4.69
C VAL A 14 -6.42 -11.36 4.51
N SER A 15 -7.32 -11.34 3.54
CA SER A 15 -8.21 -10.20 3.28
C SER A 15 -9.07 -9.82 4.48
N ILE A 16 -9.50 -10.78 5.30
CA ILE A 16 -10.26 -10.52 6.54
C ILE A 16 -9.44 -9.64 7.51
N PHE A 17 -8.13 -9.93 7.64
CA PHE A 17 -7.25 -9.14 8.50
C PHE A 17 -6.99 -7.76 7.90
N MET A 18 -6.82 -7.67 6.58
CA MET A 18 -6.65 -6.40 5.88
C MET A 18 -7.85 -5.47 6.07
N GLU A 19 -9.06 -5.99 5.95
CA GLU A 19 -10.30 -5.21 6.12
C GLU A 19 -10.45 -4.61 7.53
N LYS A 20 -9.89 -5.28 8.53
CA LYS A 20 -9.94 -4.84 9.93
C LYS A 20 -8.75 -3.96 10.33
N SER A 21 -7.78 -3.81 9.46
CA SER A 21 -6.53 -3.11 9.76
C SER A 21 -6.60 -1.63 9.39
N ASN A 22 -5.86 -0.81 10.11
CA ASN A 22 -5.71 0.62 9.82
C ASN A 22 -4.36 0.94 9.17
N LEU A 23 -3.39 0.06 9.32
CA LEU A 23 -2.06 0.18 8.74
C LEU A 23 -1.49 -1.21 8.49
N CYS A 24 -0.84 -1.39 7.36
CA CYS A 24 -0.16 -2.63 7.01
C CYS A 24 1.33 -2.38 6.82
N ILE A 25 2.15 -3.32 7.23
CA ILE A 25 3.58 -3.36 6.91
C ILE A 25 3.80 -4.62 6.07
N THR A 26 4.39 -4.47 4.89
CA THR A 26 4.44 -5.56 3.93
C THR A 26 5.69 -5.50 3.05
N ARG A 27 6.03 -6.64 2.46
CA ARG A 27 6.89 -6.67 1.27
C ARG A 27 6.13 -6.06 0.09
N ALA A 28 6.84 -5.74 -0.98
CA ALA A 28 6.29 -4.99 -2.11
C ALA A 28 5.95 -5.88 -3.33
N GLY A 29 5.30 -7.01 -3.09
CA GLY A 29 4.76 -7.84 -4.16
C GLY A 29 3.64 -7.11 -4.90
N ALA A 30 3.61 -7.21 -6.22
CA ALA A 30 2.66 -6.47 -7.06
C ALA A 30 1.19 -6.71 -6.69
N THR A 31 0.81 -7.97 -6.50
CA THR A 31 -0.57 -8.35 -6.14
C THR A 31 -0.96 -7.82 -4.77
N THR A 32 -0.08 -7.95 -3.79
CA THR A 32 -0.33 -7.46 -2.44
C THR A 32 -0.55 -5.95 -2.40
N LEU A 33 0.33 -5.19 -3.06
CA LEU A 33 0.20 -3.73 -3.10
C LEU A 33 -1.08 -3.28 -3.80
N ALA A 34 -1.43 -3.92 -4.91
CA ALA A 34 -2.68 -3.63 -5.63
C ALA A 34 -3.91 -3.88 -4.74
N GLU A 35 -3.91 -4.98 -4.00
CA GLU A 35 -4.99 -5.33 -3.08
C GLU A 35 -5.11 -4.32 -1.93
N LEU A 36 -3.99 -3.91 -1.32
CA LEU A 36 -3.98 -2.91 -0.26
C LEU A 36 -4.53 -1.56 -0.73
N VAL A 37 -4.14 -1.14 -1.92
CA VAL A 37 -4.66 0.10 -2.52
C VAL A 37 -6.14 -0.01 -2.81
N PHE A 38 -6.60 -1.14 -3.36
CA PHE A 38 -8.02 -1.39 -3.62
C PHE A 38 -8.86 -1.34 -2.33
N LEU A 39 -8.32 -1.85 -1.22
CA LEU A 39 -8.98 -1.84 0.08
C LEU A 39 -8.84 -0.49 0.82
N ASN A 40 -8.18 0.49 0.23
CA ASN A 40 -7.86 1.77 0.85
C ASN A 40 -7.13 1.62 2.19
N LEU A 41 -6.23 0.64 2.27
CA LEU A 41 -5.44 0.37 3.47
C LEU A 41 -4.05 1.03 3.35
N PRO A 42 -3.77 2.07 4.14
CA PRO A 42 -2.44 2.68 4.18
C PRO A 42 -1.39 1.66 4.57
N HIS A 43 -0.26 1.69 3.89
CA HIS A 43 0.76 0.67 4.10
C HIS A 43 2.17 1.18 3.95
N VAL A 44 3.06 0.55 4.71
CA VAL A 44 4.51 0.72 4.62
C VAL A 44 5.07 -0.45 3.82
N ALA A 45 5.60 -0.15 2.65
CA ALA A 45 6.23 -1.16 1.80
C ALA A 45 7.73 -1.25 2.13
N ILE A 46 8.19 -2.45 2.40
CA ILE A 46 9.61 -2.76 2.61
C ILE A 46 10.04 -3.70 1.47
N PRO A 47 10.52 -3.14 0.34
CA PRO A 47 10.94 -3.96 -0.79
C PRO A 47 12.00 -4.96 -0.42
N LEU A 48 11.89 -6.18 -0.95
CA LEU A 48 12.90 -7.20 -0.77
C LEU A 48 14.15 -6.84 -1.60
N PRO A 49 15.33 -6.60 -0.96
CA PRO A 49 16.51 -6.15 -1.70
C PRO A 49 17.01 -7.12 -2.75
N SER A 50 16.78 -8.42 -2.54
CA SER A 50 17.18 -9.50 -3.45
C SER A 50 16.15 -9.81 -4.53
N SER A 51 15.09 -9.02 -4.68
CA SER A 51 14.11 -9.24 -5.72
C SER A 51 14.72 -9.05 -7.10
N LYS A 52 14.34 -9.93 -8.04
CA LYS A 52 14.86 -9.91 -9.40
C LYS A 52 14.62 -8.56 -10.06
N ASP A 53 15.66 -7.98 -10.67
CA ASP A 53 15.59 -6.70 -11.39
C ASP A 53 15.01 -5.56 -10.56
N ASN A 54 15.12 -5.65 -9.23
CA ASN A 54 14.58 -4.65 -8.31
C ASN A 54 13.05 -4.44 -8.42
N HIS A 55 12.32 -5.47 -8.85
CA HIS A 55 10.88 -5.38 -9.10
C HIS A 55 10.08 -4.91 -7.89
N GLN A 56 10.43 -5.36 -6.68
CA GLN A 56 9.69 -4.95 -5.49
C GLN A 56 9.84 -3.46 -5.20
N PHE A 57 11.01 -2.90 -5.38
CA PHE A 57 11.18 -1.45 -5.25
C PHE A 57 10.35 -0.71 -6.30
N GLU A 58 10.38 -1.13 -7.55
CA GLU A 58 9.61 -0.50 -8.63
C GLU A 58 8.10 -0.57 -8.36
N ASN A 59 7.62 -1.71 -7.87
CA ASN A 59 6.22 -1.85 -7.48
C ASN A 59 5.82 -0.86 -6.38
N ALA A 60 6.62 -0.76 -5.33
CA ALA A 60 6.36 0.17 -4.23
C ALA A 60 6.44 1.62 -4.68
N ASN A 61 7.44 1.94 -5.50
CA ASN A 61 7.67 3.31 -5.98
C ASN A 61 6.54 3.81 -6.88
N PHE A 62 5.93 2.94 -7.67
CA PHE A 62 4.77 3.28 -8.48
C PHE A 62 3.65 3.92 -7.62
N TYR A 63 3.29 3.27 -6.52
CA TYR A 63 2.26 3.79 -5.61
C TYR A 63 2.76 4.94 -4.74
N ASN A 64 4.05 4.98 -4.45
CA ASN A 64 4.64 6.08 -3.68
C ASN A 64 4.60 7.41 -4.45
N GLU A 65 4.88 7.39 -5.73
CA GLU A 65 4.79 8.57 -6.59
C GLU A 65 3.37 9.13 -6.67
N ILE A 66 2.37 8.27 -6.58
CA ILE A 66 0.95 8.68 -6.51
C ILE A 66 0.60 9.22 -5.12
N GLY A 67 1.36 8.87 -4.10
CA GLY A 67 1.12 9.28 -2.72
C GLY A 67 0.30 8.28 -1.92
N CYS A 68 0.28 6.99 -2.33
CA CYS A 68 -0.56 5.97 -1.68
C CYS A 68 0.11 5.27 -0.50
N ASN A 69 1.44 5.27 -0.41
CA ASN A 69 2.15 4.48 0.59
C ASN A 69 3.40 5.19 1.14
N TRP A 70 4.08 4.50 2.04
CA TRP A 70 5.45 4.83 2.48
C TRP A 70 6.38 3.70 2.09
N ILE A 71 7.63 4.02 1.82
CA ILE A 71 8.67 3.03 1.52
C ILE A 71 9.76 3.12 2.58
N LEU A 72 10.16 1.95 3.11
CA LEU A 72 11.33 1.80 3.96
C LEU A 72 12.35 0.88 3.31
N ASN A 73 13.61 1.25 3.43
CA ASN A 73 14.71 0.43 2.95
C ASN A 73 15.18 -0.52 4.05
N GLN A 74 15.08 -1.83 3.81
CA GLN A 74 15.49 -2.86 4.76
C GLN A 74 16.94 -2.69 5.22
N ASN A 75 17.84 -2.26 4.34
CA ASN A 75 19.27 -2.16 4.63
C ASN A 75 19.63 -1.00 5.57
N THR A 76 18.75 -0.01 5.69
CA THR A 76 18.99 1.18 6.51
C THR A 76 18.11 1.27 7.74
N ILE A 77 17.11 0.38 7.87
CA ILE A 77 16.17 0.38 9.00
C ILE A 77 16.75 -0.40 10.18
N ASN A 78 16.51 0.11 11.37
CA ASN A 78 16.73 -0.60 12.63
C ASN A 78 15.51 -0.43 13.55
N GLU A 79 15.53 -1.03 14.71
CA GLU A 79 14.40 -0.99 15.64
C GLU A 79 13.99 0.44 16.02
N ASP A 80 14.95 1.28 16.40
CA ASP A 80 14.67 2.67 16.81
C ASP A 80 14.08 3.50 15.67
N LYS A 81 14.60 3.34 14.47
CA LYS A 81 14.09 4.01 13.27
C LYS A 81 12.69 3.52 12.91
N MET A 82 12.43 2.22 13.05
CA MET A 82 11.10 1.65 12.80
C MET A 82 10.08 2.23 13.78
N VAL A 83 10.40 2.24 15.06
CA VAL A 83 9.52 2.81 16.10
C VAL A 83 9.23 4.27 15.82
N SER A 84 10.26 5.08 15.56
CA SER A 84 10.09 6.51 15.24
C SER A 84 9.24 6.72 13.99
N PHE A 85 9.45 5.92 12.97
CA PHE A 85 8.71 6.01 11.72
C PHE A 85 7.23 5.69 11.90
N LEU A 86 6.92 4.58 12.58
CA LEU A 86 5.53 4.18 12.84
C LEU A 86 4.82 5.17 13.76
N THR A 87 5.52 5.66 14.78
CA THR A 87 4.98 6.70 15.68
C THR A 87 4.61 7.95 14.89
N ASN A 88 5.48 8.39 13.97
CA ASN A 88 5.21 9.54 13.13
C ASN A 88 3.97 9.34 12.25
N ILE A 89 3.80 8.16 11.65
CA ILE A 89 2.60 7.84 10.86
C ILE A 89 1.33 7.92 11.72
N ILE A 90 1.38 7.35 12.92
CA ILE A 90 0.22 7.29 13.83
C ILE A 90 -0.15 8.68 14.33
N GLU A 91 0.83 9.53 14.63
CA GLU A 91 0.60 10.88 15.14
C GLU A 91 0.25 11.89 14.05
N ASN A 92 0.74 11.70 12.83
CA ASN A 92 0.48 12.62 11.72
C ASN A 92 -0.78 12.23 10.95
N LYS A 93 -1.93 12.53 11.53
CA LYS A 93 -3.23 12.21 10.93
C LYS A 93 -3.47 12.87 9.59
N LYS A 94 -2.91 14.05 9.37
CA LYS A 94 -3.03 14.75 8.09
C LYS A 94 -2.38 13.95 6.96
N GLU A 95 -1.15 13.51 7.15
CA GLU A 95 -0.42 12.72 6.17
C GLU A 95 -1.09 11.37 5.92
N TYR A 96 -1.57 10.72 6.98
CA TYR A 96 -2.32 9.47 6.87
C TYR A 96 -3.59 9.65 6.01
N ASN A 97 -4.37 10.69 6.27
CA ASN A 97 -5.59 10.98 5.52
C ASN A 97 -5.31 11.37 4.06
N GLU A 98 -4.21 12.05 3.79
CA GLU A 98 -3.79 12.36 2.42
C GLU A 98 -3.55 11.08 1.60
N ARG A 99 -2.98 10.04 2.21
CA ARG A 99 -2.79 8.76 1.56
C ARG A 99 -4.10 8.02 1.30
N LEU A 100 -5.03 8.06 2.23
CA LEU A 100 -6.38 7.52 2.01
C LEU A 100 -7.06 8.17 0.80
N ILE A 101 -7.01 9.49 0.72
CA ILE A 101 -7.61 10.26 -0.39
C ILE A 101 -6.95 9.87 -1.72
N LYS A 102 -5.62 9.75 -1.74
CA LYS A 102 -4.89 9.37 -2.95
C LYS A 102 -5.24 7.95 -3.41
N MET A 103 -5.38 7.00 -2.47
CA MET A 103 -5.80 5.65 -2.81
C MET A 103 -7.24 5.60 -3.34
N GLU A 104 -8.15 6.31 -2.71
CA GLU A 104 -9.55 6.40 -3.17
C GLU A 104 -9.64 6.98 -4.58
N ASN A 105 -8.92 8.06 -4.86
CA ASN A 105 -8.87 8.67 -6.18
C ASN A 105 -8.27 7.73 -7.22
N PHE A 106 -7.20 7.04 -6.90
CA PHE A 106 -6.59 6.06 -7.79
C PHE A 106 -7.54 4.92 -8.11
N SER A 107 -8.19 4.35 -7.10
CA SER A 107 -9.15 3.26 -7.27
C SER A 107 -10.37 3.70 -8.07
N TYR A 108 -10.86 4.91 -7.84
CA TYR A 108 -11.96 5.48 -8.63
C TYR A 108 -11.60 5.65 -10.10
N GLN A 109 -10.45 6.25 -10.39
CA GLN A 109 -9.98 6.48 -11.76
C GLN A 109 -9.73 5.19 -12.53
N ASN A 110 -9.38 4.11 -11.83
CA ASN A 110 -9.07 2.80 -12.41
C ASN A 110 -10.20 1.78 -12.21
N SER A 111 -11.40 2.23 -11.83
CA SER A 111 -12.57 1.36 -11.79
C SER A 111 -13.00 0.94 -13.20
N TRP A 112 -13.64 -0.23 -13.31
CA TRP A 112 -14.14 -0.72 -14.59
C TRP A 112 -15.06 0.28 -15.31
N ASN A 113 -15.91 0.97 -14.57
CA ASN A 113 -16.80 1.98 -15.14
C ASN A 113 -16.01 3.13 -15.77
N ASN A 114 -15.01 3.66 -15.07
CA ASN A 114 -14.20 4.77 -15.59
C ASN A 114 -13.30 4.34 -16.74
N ILE A 115 -12.76 3.13 -16.69
CA ILE A 115 -11.99 2.56 -17.81
C ILE A 115 -12.88 2.41 -19.04
N ASN A 116 -14.09 1.86 -18.89
CA ASN A 116 -15.02 1.71 -19.99
C ASN A 116 -15.45 3.06 -20.60
N LEU A 117 -15.68 4.08 -19.77
CA LEU A 117 -15.98 5.42 -20.24
C LEU A 117 -14.83 6.01 -21.06
N LYS A 118 -13.59 5.83 -20.62
CA LYS A 118 -12.40 6.27 -21.36
C LYS A 118 -12.27 5.54 -22.71
N ILE A 119 -12.48 4.23 -22.73
CA ILE A 119 -12.43 3.42 -23.97
C ILE A 119 -13.50 3.89 -24.94
N ASN A 120 -14.74 4.06 -24.48
CA ASN A 120 -15.84 4.53 -25.31
C ASN A 120 -15.60 5.93 -25.88
N SER A 121 -15.02 6.82 -25.09
CA SER A 121 -14.61 8.16 -25.52
C SER A 121 -13.60 8.08 -26.68
N ILE A 122 -12.59 7.24 -26.56
CA ILE A 122 -11.57 7.04 -27.60
C ILE A 122 -12.18 6.46 -28.87
N ILE A 123 -13.08 5.49 -28.75
CA ILE A 123 -13.76 4.86 -29.90
C ILE A 123 -14.65 5.89 -30.62
N ASN A 124 -15.37 6.72 -29.89
CA ASN A 124 -16.30 7.69 -30.46
C ASN A 124 -15.64 8.94 -31.05
N GLU A 125 -14.37 9.21 -30.71
CA GLU A 125 -13.59 10.30 -31.31
C GLU A 125 -13.09 9.97 -32.75
N ASN A 126 -13.19 8.71 -33.14
CA ASN A 126 -12.84 8.25 -34.47
C ASN A 126 -14.11 8.06 -35.31
#